data_d60484ff188269f83b4379daa1e26244
#
_entry.id   d60484ff188269f83b4379daa1e26244
#
_cell.length_a   1.000
_cell.length_b   1.000
_cell.length_c   1.000
_cell.angle_alpha   90.00
_cell.angle_beta   90.00
_cell.angle_gamma   90.00
#
_symmetry.space_group_name_H-M   'P 1'
#
loop_
_entity.id
_entity.type
_entity.pdbx_description
1 polymer ?
#
loop_
_entity_poly.entity_id
_entity_poly.type
_entity_poly.pdbx_seq_one_letter_code
_entity_poly.pdbx_strand_id
1 'polypeptide(L)'
;MKLAKNYIDVGVRTNNLEAMLEFWTTEIALPYNELLKIGGGVHQHRLALKGSIFKLNHARSLLPENTPTGYRELLIASDVSEITPLTDPDGNKVTLVPVGLHDITNIGMKMVVRSLDDARRFFTKSVQAEPLSNTSFRLGTTVFLLEEDKGAPIGGGLQGAGYRYMTVQVFKVDNEHAEAVERGALEGSAPVTLGSTARISFITDPDNNWIEISQRKSLTGDLSAE
;
A
#
# COMPACT_ATOMS: atom_id res chain seq x y z
N MET A 1 10.11 -11.93 3.16
CA MET A 1 9.21 -11.53 4.29
C MET A 1 8.24 -12.66 4.62
N LYS A 2 8.06 -12.98 5.91
CA LYS A 2 7.07 -13.96 6.37
C LYS A 2 5.74 -13.27 6.63
N LEU A 3 4.85 -13.36 5.65
CA LEU A 3 3.54 -12.71 5.72
C LEU A 3 2.59 -13.44 6.67
N ALA A 4 1.99 -12.74 7.62
CA ALA A 4 0.90 -13.22 8.46
C ALA A 4 -0.46 -13.17 7.73
N LYS A 5 -0.52 -12.41 6.64
CA LYS A 5 -1.68 -12.27 5.75
C LYS A 5 -1.16 -12.09 4.33
N ASN A 6 -1.63 -12.90 3.38
CA ASN A 6 -1.17 -12.85 1.99
C ASN A 6 -1.70 -11.65 1.18
N TYR A 7 -2.55 -10.83 1.75
CA TYR A 7 -3.19 -9.68 1.10
C TYR A 7 -2.54 -8.39 1.57
N ILE A 8 -2.03 -7.59 0.64
CA ILE A 8 -1.35 -6.32 0.92
C ILE A 8 -2.40 -5.21 0.99
N ASP A 9 -2.42 -4.43 2.09
CA ASP A 9 -3.37 -3.35 2.25
C ASP A 9 -2.89 -2.09 1.52
N VAL A 10 -3.83 -1.21 1.12
CA VAL A 10 -3.55 0.02 0.38
C VAL A 10 -3.88 1.23 1.24
N GLY A 11 -2.93 2.15 1.42
CA GLY A 11 -3.10 3.38 2.18
C GLY A 11 -3.22 4.61 1.29
N VAL A 12 -4.36 5.30 1.41
CA VAL A 12 -4.65 6.58 0.75
C VAL A 12 -4.84 7.65 1.81
N ARG A 13 -4.43 8.89 1.53
CA ARG A 13 -4.71 10.06 2.36
C ARG A 13 -5.55 11.08 1.63
N THR A 14 -6.49 11.70 2.36
CA THR A 14 -7.46 12.67 1.83
C THR A 14 -7.85 13.72 2.87
N ASN A 15 -8.25 14.91 2.38
CA ASN A 15 -9.06 15.87 3.15
C ASN A 15 -10.54 15.81 2.75
N ASN A 16 -10.91 15.05 1.71
CA ASN A 16 -12.24 15.00 1.10
C ASN A 16 -13.00 13.73 1.51
N LEU A 17 -13.29 13.60 2.82
CA LEU A 17 -13.81 12.35 3.38
C LEU A 17 -15.11 11.88 2.74
N GLU A 18 -16.11 12.77 2.65
CA GLU A 18 -17.48 12.39 2.27
C GLU A 18 -17.52 11.87 0.84
N ALA A 19 -16.98 12.63 -0.11
CA ALA A 19 -16.96 12.21 -1.51
C ALA A 19 -16.11 10.96 -1.73
N MET A 20 -14.96 10.83 -1.03
CA MET A 20 -14.13 9.64 -1.11
C MET A 20 -14.83 8.40 -0.54
N LEU A 21 -15.51 8.52 0.60
CA LEU A 21 -16.28 7.39 1.15
C LEU A 21 -17.41 6.99 0.20
N GLU A 22 -18.17 7.96 -0.32
CA GLU A 22 -19.25 7.69 -1.27
C GLU A 22 -18.74 6.94 -2.51
N PHE A 23 -17.67 7.43 -3.14
CA PHE A 23 -17.06 6.78 -4.30
C PHE A 23 -16.63 5.34 -3.98
N TRP A 24 -15.82 5.14 -2.94
CA TRP A 24 -15.26 3.82 -2.65
C TRP A 24 -16.29 2.82 -2.12
N THR A 25 -17.37 3.27 -1.45
CA THR A 25 -18.42 2.37 -0.94
C THR A 25 -19.58 2.15 -1.91
N THR A 26 -19.82 3.08 -2.83
CA THR A 26 -20.97 3.02 -3.75
C THR A 26 -20.53 2.67 -5.17
N GLU A 27 -19.57 3.41 -5.77
CA GLU A 27 -19.16 3.16 -7.15
C GLU A 27 -18.24 1.93 -7.26
N ILE A 28 -17.23 1.83 -6.37
CA ILE A 28 -16.35 0.65 -6.31
C ILE A 28 -17.00 -0.48 -5.49
N ALA A 29 -18.01 -0.16 -4.69
CA ALA A 29 -18.77 -1.06 -3.85
C ALA A 29 -17.93 -1.83 -2.82
N LEU A 30 -16.92 -1.19 -2.20
CA LEU A 30 -16.13 -1.78 -1.13
C LEU A 30 -16.93 -1.78 0.19
N PRO A 31 -17.14 -2.93 0.83
CA PRO A 31 -17.82 -2.98 2.12
C PRO A 31 -17.05 -2.19 3.20
N TYR A 32 -17.74 -1.31 3.91
CA TYR A 32 -17.19 -0.60 5.07
C TYR A 32 -16.94 -1.58 6.21
N ASN A 33 -15.76 -1.53 6.83
CA ASN A 33 -15.35 -2.45 7.89
C ASN A 33 -15.33 -1.76 9.26
N GLU A 34 -14.42 -0.79 9.45
CA GLU A 34 -14.24 -0.13 10.76
C GLU A 34 -13.61 1.27 10.63
N LEU A 35 -13.73 2.05 11.70
CA LEU A 35 -13.03 3.32 11.88
C LEU A 35 -11.97 3.19 12.98
N LEU A 36 -10.72 3.55 12.68
CA LEU A 36 -9.64 3.67 13.65
C LEU A 36 -9.19 5.12 13.79
N LYS A 37 -9.04 5.58 15.03
CA LYS A 37 -8.40 6.87 15.35
C LYS A 37 -6.90 6.59 15.57
N ILE A 38 -6.09 6.91 14.55
CA ILE A 38 -4.66 6.54 14.54
C ILE A 38 -3.73 7.64 15.09
N GLY A 39 -4.30 8.67 15.73
CA GLY A 39 -3.55 9.81 16.27
C GLY A 39 -3.29 10.90 15.25
N GLY A 40 -2.63 12.00 15.68
CA GLY A 40 -2.25 13.10 14.78
C GLY A 40 -3.42 13.76 14.03
N GLY A 41 -4.65 13.66 14.52
CA GLY A 41 -5.83 14.18 13.82
C GLY A 41 -6.25 13.36 12.60
N VAL A 42 -5.78 12.12 12.47
CA VAL A 42 -6.11 11.23 11.36
C VAL A 42 -7.13 10.17 11.77
N HIS A 43 -8.20 10.07 11.03
CA HIS A 43 -9.19 9.00 11.11
C HIS A 43 -9.01 8.06 9.91
N GLN A 44 -8.73 6.78 10.19
CA GLN A 44 -8.58 5.76 9.17
C GLN A 44 -9.87 4.99 9.01
N HIS A 45 -10.59 5.22 7.91
CA HIS A 45 -11.72 4.42 7.50
C HIS A 45 -11.19 3.21 6.73
N ARG A 46 -11.63 2.03 7.12
CA ARG A 46 -11.16 0.76 6.57
C ARG A 46 -12.27 0.11 5.76
N LEU A 47 -11.98 -0.20 4.51
CA LEU A 47 -12.92 -0.83 3.57
C LEU A 47 -12.35 -2.17 3.15
N ALA A 48 -13.19 -3.19 3.03
CA ALA A 48 -12.77 -4.52 2.59
C ALA A 48 -12.47 -4.53 1.08
N LEU A 49 -11.25 -4.89 0.68
CA LEU A 49 -10.77 -4.85 -0.69
C LEU A 49 -10.22 -6.23 -1.11
N LYS A 50 -11.07 -7.14 -1.57
CA LYS A 50 -10.65 -8.46 -2.10
C LYS A 50 -9.67 -9.21 -1.19
N GLY A 51 -9.92 -9.24 0.13
CA GLY A 51 -9.03 -9.81 1.13
C GLY A 51 -8.01 -8.81 1.72
N SER A 52 -7.65 -7.76 0.98
CA SER A 52 -6.90 -6.60 1.47
C SER A 52 -7.81 -5.62 2.23
N ILE A 53 -7.21 -4.61 2.82
CA ILE A 53 -7.91 -3.45 3.37
C ILE A 53 -7.51 -2.21 2.57
N PHE A 54 -8.50 -1.46 2.10
CA PHE A 54 -8.32 -0.11 1.63
C PHE A 54 -8.41 0.83 2.84
N LYS A 55 -7.31 1.49 3.16
CA LYS A 55 -7.16 2.37 4.32
C LYS A 55 -7.32 3.81 3.87
N LEU A 56 -8.52 4.37 3.96
CA LEU A 56 -8.79 5.78 3.68
C LEU A 56 -8.48 6.61 4.92
N ASN A 57 -7.33 7.28 4.90
CA ASN A 57 -6.84 8.09 6.01
C ASN A 57 -7.29 9.54 5.82
N HIS A 58 -8.39 9.91 6.46
CA HIS A 58 -8.88 11.28 6.50
C HIS A 58 -8.04 12.11 7.48
N ALA A 59 -7.32 13.10 6.95
CA ALA A 59 -6.56 14.06 7.74
C ALA A 59 -7.44 15.30 8.04
N ARG A 60 -7.49 15.69 9.32
CA ARG A 60 -8.20 16.90 9.75
C ARG A 60 -7.48 18.19 9.31
N SER A 61 -6.15 18.19 9.38
CA SER A 61 -5.31 19.27 8.86
C SER A 61 -5.15 19.15 7.36
N LEU A 62 -5.01 20.27 6.66
CA LEU A 62 -4.75 20.28 5.23
C LEU A 62 -3.47 19.48 4.93
N LEU A 63 -3.58 18.62 3.95
CA LEU A 63 -2.45 17.83 3.45
C LEU A 63 -1.54 18.73 2.60
N PRO A 64 -0.21 18.54 2.66
CA PRO A 64 0.71 19.32 1.84
C PRO A 64 0.47 19.03 0.36
N GLU A 65 0.56 20.08 -0.45
CA GLU A 65 0.48 20.01 -1.90
C GLU A 65 1.79 19.44 -2.50
N ASN A 66 1.71 18.97 -3.74
CA ASN A 66 2.86 18.54 -4.55
C ASN A 66 3.78 17.52 -3.85
N THR A 67 3.19 16.54 -3.17
CA THR A 67 3.91 15.42 -2.57
C THR A 67 3.74 14.16 -3.43
N PRO A 68 4.56 13.95 -4.46
CA PRO A 68 4.40 12.83 -5.37
C PRO A 68 4.68 11.48 -4.69
N THR A 69 4.23 10.41 -5.30
CA THR A 69 4.63 9.03 -5.01
C THR A 69 4.85 8.27 -6.32
N GLY A 70 5.48 7.11 -6.27
CA GLY A 70 5.52 6.19 -7.41
C GLY A 70 4.20 5.45 -7.63
N TYR A 71 3.34 5.33 -6.62
CA TYR A 71 2.03 4.69 -6.75
C TYR A 71 1.11 5.48 -7.68
N ARG A 72 0.62 4.87 -8.76
CA ARG A 72 -0.13 5.58 -9.82
C ARG A 72 -1.57 5.14 -9.96
N GLU A 73 -1.83 3.83 -9.88
CA GLU A 73 -3.15 3.29 -10.19
C GLU A 73 -3.36 1.97 -9.45
N LEU A 74 -4.50 1.86 -8.77
CA LEU A 74 -4.94 0.62 -8.16
C LEU A 74 -5.76 -0.18 -9.17
N LEU A 75 -5.36 -1.42 -9.42
CA LEU A 75 -6.10 -2.37 -10.24
C LEU A 75 -6.86 -3.33 -9.33
N ILE A 76 -8.16 -3.51 -9.59
CA ILE A 76 -9.02 -4.38 -8.78
C ILE A 76 -9.60 -5.46 -9.68
N ALA A 77 -9.24 -6.71 -9.43
CA ALA A 77 -9.82 -7.85 -10.14
C ALA A 77 -11.33 -7.93 -9.85
N SER A 78 -12.13 -7.92 -10.89
CA SER A 78 -13.59 -7.89 -10.82
C SER A 78 -14.20 -8.76 -11.91
N ASP A 79 -15.48 -9.11 -11.73
CA ASP A 79 -16.25 -9.82 -12.74
C ASP A 79 -16.73 -8.86 -13.84
N VAL A 80 -15.77 -8.32 -14.57
CA VAL A 80 -15.97 -7.44 -15.71
C VAL A 80 -15.37 -8.06 -16.96
N SER A 81 -15.99 -7.87 -18.11
CA SER A 81 -15.48 -8.38 -19.40
C SER A 81 -14.41 -7.47 -20.03
N GLU A 82 -14.41 -6.19 -19.63
CA GLU A 82 -13.52 -5.16 -20.20
C GLU A 82 -12.87 -4.34 -19.08
N ILE A 83 -11.70 -3.78 -19.38
CA ILE A 83 -11.00 -2.86 -18.50
C ILE A 83 -11.84 -1.60 -18.29
N THR A 84 -12.17 -1.28 -17.05
CA THR A 84 -13.02 -0.13 -16.70
C THR A 84 -12.22 0.85 -15.84
N PRO A 85 -11.60 1.89 -16.46
CA PRO A 85 -10.86 2.91 -15.71
C PRO A 85 -11.83 3.89 -15.04
N LEU A 86 -11.51 4.23 -13.79
CA LEU A 86 -12.24 5.17 -12.95
C LEU A 86 -11.24 6.13 -12.29
N THR A 87 -11.75 7.23 -11.77
CA THR A 87 -10.94 8.20 -11.01
C THR A 87 -11.74 8.62 -9.80
N ASP A 88 -11.12 8.53 -8.62
CA ASP A 88 -11.78 8.96 -7.38
C ASP A 88 -11.84 10.50 -7.28
N PRO A 89 -12.61 11.05 -6.33
CA PRO A 89 -12.79 12.50 -6.19
C PRO A 89 -11.50 13.30 -5.92
N ASP A 90 -10.45 12.65 -5.45
CA ASP A 90 -9.12 13.27 -5.24
C ASP A 90 -8.19 13.09 -6.45
N GLY A 91 -8.68 12.50 -7.57
CA GLY A 91 -7.92 12.31 -8.80
C GLY A 91 -7.07 11.03 -8.81
N ASN A 92 -7.21 10.12 -7.84
CA ASN A 92 -6.49 8.87 -7.85
C ASN A 92 -7.11 7.89 -8.87
N LYS A 93 -6.27 7.28 -9.71
CA LYS A 93 -6.72 6.31 -10.71
C LYS A 93 -6.99 4.95 -10.06
N VAL A 94 -8.14 4.38 -10.39
CA VAL A 94 -8.50 3.00 -10.03
C VAL A 94 -9.14 2.34 -11.26
N THR A 95 -8.79 1.10 -11.53
CA THR A 95 -9.31 0.39 -12.71
C THR A 95 -9.82 -0.98 -12.30
N LEU A 96 -11.07 -1.28 -12.66
CA LEU A 96 -11.60 -2.64 -12.56
C LEU A 96 -11.06 -3.44 -13.76
N VAL A 97 -10.49 -4.60 -13.49
CA VAL A 97 -9.89 -5.46 -14.50
C VAL A 97 -10.47 -6.87 -14.45
N PRO A 98 -10.59 -7.57 -15.58
CA PRO A 98 -10.94 -8.99 -15.59
C PRO A 98 -9.99 -9.79 -14.69
N VAL A 99 -10.54 -10.77 -13.95
CA VAL A 99 -9.75 -11.66 -13.10
C VAL A 99 -8.69 -12.38 -13.94
N GLY A 100 -7.43 -12.32 -13.51
CA GLY A 100 -6.29 -12.95 -14.19
C GLY A 100 -5.55 -12.04 -15.17
N LEU A 101 -6.07 -10.85 -15.49
CA LEU A 101 -5.33 -9.90 -16.32
C LEU A 101 -4.04 -9.47 -15.61
N HIS A 102 -2.89 -9.57 -16.28
CA HIS A 102 -1.56 -9.34 -15.71
C HIS A 102 -1.30 -10.15 -14.42
N ASP A 103 -1.81 -11.38 -14.34
CA ASP A 103 -1.74 -12.26 -13.15
C ASP A 103 -2.47 -11.71 -11.91
N ILE A 104 -3.30 -10.67 -12.06
CA ILE A 104 -4.04 -10.04 -10.95
C ILE A 104 -5.32 -10.86 -10.67
N THR A 105 -5.36 -11.51 -9.52
CA THR A 105 -6.54 -12.25 -9.04
C THR A 105 -7.30 -11.52 -7.93
N ASN A 106 -6.65 -10.57 -7.27
CA ASN A 106 -7.20 -9.74 -6.19
C ASN A 106 -7.01 -8.26 -6.52
N ILE A 107 -5.80 -7.75 -6.28
CA ILE A 107 -5.42 -6.38 -6.62
C ILE A 107 -4.04 -6.31 -7.27
N GLY A 108 -3.83 -5.26 -8.04
CA GLY A 108 -2.52 -4.84 -8.53
C GLY A 108 -2.28 -3.36 -8.24
N MET A 109 -1.01 -2.98 -8.20
CA MET A 109 -0.60 -1.59 -8.07
C MET A 109 0.36 -1.24 -9.20
N LYS A 110 -0.03 -0.29 -10.08
CA LYS A 110 0.91 0.29 -11.05
C LYS A 110 1.78 1.31 -10.36
N MET A 111 3.07 1.25 -10.62
CA MET A 111 4.06 2.16 -10.07
C MET A 111 4.94 2.70 -11.17
N VAL A 112 5.33 3.97 -11.02
CA VAL A 112 6.42 4.56 -11.80
C VAL A 112 7.67 4.58 -10.92
N VAL A 113 8.78 4.09 -11.48
CA VAL A 113 10.09 4.01 -10.82
C VAL A 113 11.16 4.67 -11.70
N ARG A 114 12.18 5.26 -11.07
CA ARG A 114 13.26 5.95 -11.79
C ARG A 114 14.27 4.98 -12.41
N SER A 115 14.42 3.80 -11.81
CA SER A 115 15.31 2.74 -12.25
C SER A 115 14.65 1.38 -12.03
N LEU A 116 14.38 0.66 -13.14
CA LEU A 116 13.87 -0.71 -13.06
C LEU A 116 14.85 -1.66 -12.37
N ASP A 117 16.15 -1.48 -12.54
CA ASP A 117 17.16 -2.33 -11.92
C ASP A 117 17.19 -2.16 -10.39
N ASP A 118 17.07 -0.92 -9.89
CA ASP A 118 17.01 -0.66 -8.45
C ASP A 118 15.69 -1.16 -7.86
N ALA A 119 14.58 -0.90 -8.54
CA ALA A 119 13.27 -1.40 -8.12
C ALA A 119 13.23 -2.94 -8.10
N ARG A 120 13.77 -3.61 -9.12
CA ARG A 120 13.87 -5.09 -9.15
C ARG A 120 14.68 -5.63 -7.97
N ARG A 121 15.82 -5.00 -7.65
CA ARG A 121 16.60 -5.38 -6.47
C ARG A 121 15.79 -5.24 -5.20
N PHE A 122 15.10 -4.11 -5.03
CA PHE A 122 14.23 -3.87 -3.88
C PHE A 122 13.13 -4.92 -3.77
N PHE A 123 12.34 -5.15 -4.84
CA PHE A 123 11.25 -6.12 -4.82
C PHE A 123 11.75 -7.54 -4.57
N THR A 124 12.83 -7.97 -5.22
CA THR A 124 13.31 -9.35 -5.10
C THR A 124 14.17 -9.61 -3.86
N LYS A 125 14.96 -8.65 -3.40
CA LYS A 125 15.89 -8.84 -2.27
C LYS A 125 15.32 -8.30 -0.98
N SER A 126 14.89 -7.02 -0.95
CA SER A 126 14.47 -6.37 0.30
C SER A 126 13.14 -6.91 0.79
N VAL A 127 12.10 -6.92 -0.04
CA VAL A 127 10.76 -7.41 0.34
C VAL A 127 10.49 -8.86 -0.07
N GLN A 128 11.40 -9.50 -0.83
CA GLN A 128 11.31 -10.91 -1.24
C GLN A 128 10.03 -11.25 -2.02
N ALA A 129 9.60 -10.32 -2.89
CA ALA A 129 8.53 -10.55 -3.83
C ALA A 129 8.94 -11.54 -4.92
N GLU A 130 8.01 -12.35 -5.40
CA GLU A 130 8.18 -13.25 -6.53
C GLU A 130 8.24 -12.46 -7.84
N PRO A 131 9.31 -12.55 -8.65
CA PRO A 131 9.33 -11.93 -9.96
C PRO A 131 8.43 -12.71 -10.92
N LEU A 132 7.46 -12.03 -11.53
CA LEU A 132 6.61 -12.58 -12.60
C LEU A 132 7.18 -12.25 -13.98
N SER A 133 7.81 -11.08 -14.10
CA SER A 133 8.51 -10.62 -15.30
C SER A 133 9.64 -9.64 -14.94
N ASN A 134 10.20 -8.98 -15.95
CA ASN A 134 11.19 -7.90 -15.73
C ASN A 134 10.57 -6.65 -15.09
N THR A 135 9.27 -6.46 -15.18
CA THR A 135 8.53 -5.27 -14.72
C THR A 135 7.36 -5.59 -13.82
N SER A 136 7.16 -6.86 -13.44
CA SER A 136 6.06 -7.26 -12.56
C SER A 136 6.53 -8.20 -11.46
N PHE A 137 5.99 -7.99 -10.24
CA PHE A 137 6.38 -8.71 -9.03
C PHE A 137 5.13 -9.03 -8.22
N ARG A 138 5.10 -10.20 -7.58
CA ARG A 138 4.02 -10.61 -6.68
C ARG A 138 4.51 -10.62 -5.24
N LEU A 139 3.81 -9.92 -4.36
CA LEU A 139 4.00 -10.01 -2.92
C LEU A 139 2.68 -10.46 -2.28
N GLY A 140 2.67 -11.66 -1.70
CA GLY A 140 1.43 -12.32 -1.34
C GLY A 140 0.54 -12.56 -2.56
N THR A 141 -0.66 -11.97 -2.60
CA THR A 141 -1.57 -12.03 -3.75
C THR A 141 -1.60 -10.74 -4.58
N THR A 142 -0.84 -9.72 -4.15
CA THR A 142 -0.81 -8.41 -4.82
C THR A 142 0.27 -8.36 -5.89
N VAL A 143 -0.09 -7.89 -7.08
CA VAL A 143 0.84 -7.72 -8.20
C VAL A 143 1.26 -6.25 -8.30
N PHE A 144 2.56 -6.00 -8.36
CA PHE A 144 3.13 -4.69 -8.66
C PHE A 144 3.57 -4.66 -10.12
N LEU A 145 3.10 -3.66 -10.87
CA LEU A 145 3.45 -3.42 -12.27
C LEU A 145 4.28 -2.15 -12.35
N LEU A 146 5.52 -2.27 -12.80
CA LEU A 146 6.49 -1.18 -12.81
C LEU A 146 6.66 -0.60 -14.22
N GLU A 147 6.69 0.72 -14.29
CA GLU A 147 7.04 1.50 -15.48
C GLU A 147 8.24 2.39 -15.15
N GLU A 148 9.28 2.39 -16.01
CA GLU A 148 10.45 3.25 -15.79
C GLU A 148 10.20 4.65 -16.36
N ASP A 149 10.41 5.66 -15.52
CA ASP A 149 10.55 7.07 -15.91
C ASP A 149 11.69 7.70 -15.11
N LYS A 150 12.83 7.88 -15.76
CA LYS A 150 14.04 8.49 -15.14
C LYS A 150 13.81 9.91 -14.65
N GLY A 151 12.79 10.60 -15.19
CA GLY A 151 12.39 11.96 -14.78
C GLY A 151 11.36 11.96 -13.66
N ALA A 152 10.85 10.81 -13.22
CA ALA A 152 9.87 10.75 -12.15
C ALA A 152 10.39 11.41 -10.87
N PRO A 153 9.54 12.15 -10.15
CA PRO A 153 9.96 12.77 -8.89
C PRO A 153 10.17 11.68 -7.82
N ILE A 154 11.15 11.91 -6.95
CA ILE A 154 11.34 11.11 -5.74
C ILE A 154 10.09 11.27 -4.84
N GLY A 155 9.62 10.20 -4.26
CA GLY A 155 8.45 10.19 -3.41
C GLY A 155 8.57 11.15 -2.21
N GLY A 156 7.47 11.82 -1.93
CA GLY A 156 7.33 12.69 -0.76
C GLY A 156 7.05 11.91 0.53
N GLY A 157 6.88 12.64 1.64
CA GLY A 157 6.55 12.03 2.93
C GLY A 157 5.16 11.39 2.97
N LEU A 158 4.90 10.62 4.01
CA LEU A 158 3.60 9.96 4.26
C LEU A 158 2.41 10.94 4.36
N GLN A 159 2.67 12.22 4.59
CA GLN A 159 1.63 13.23 4.85
C GLN A 159 0.90 13.73 3.59
N GLY A 160 1.39 13.43 2.38
CA GLY A 160 0.77 13.90 1.13
C GLY A 160 -0.59 13.24 0.83
N ALA A 161 -1.39 13.84 -0.08
CA ALA A 161 -2.64 13.28 -0.57
C ALA A 161 -2.42 12.11 -1.54
N GLY A 162 -3.45 11.30 -1.76
CA GLY A 162 -3.46 10.18 -2.70
C GLY A 162 -2.89 8.88 -2.14
N TYR A 163 -2.50 7.95 -3.03
CA TYR A 163 -1.85 6.69 -2.64
C TYR A 163 -0.52 6.99 -1.94
N ARG A 164 -0.35 6.55 -0.70
CA ARG A 164 0.83 6.90 0.12
C ARG A 164 1.68 5.73 0.53
N TYR A 165 1.07 4.59 0.80
CA TYR A 165 1.79 3.41 1.25
C TYR A 165 1.02 2.12 0.98
N MET A 166 1.76 1.05 0.86
CA MET A 166 1.24 -0.32 0.92
C MET A 166 1.55 -0.90 2.28
N THR A 167 0.71 -1.82 2.80
CA THR A 167 0.98 -2.46 4.10
C THR A 167 1.12 -3.95 3.95
N VAL A 168 2.25 -4.48 4.38
CA VAL A 168 2.47 -5.92 4.58
C VAL A 168 2.15 -6.29 6.03
N GLN A 169 1.35 -7.34 6.22
CA GLN A 169 1.08 -7.90 7.55
C GLN A 169 2.06 -9.04 7.81
N VAL A 170 2.82 -8.95 8.89
CA VAL A 170 3.88 -9.90 9.24
C VAL A 170 3.68 -10.46 10.65
N PHE A 171 4.39 -11.54 10.97
CA PHE A 171 4.33 -12.11 12.33
C PHE A 171 5.17 -11.31 13.34
N LYS A 172 6.34 -10.80 12.93
CA LYS A 172 7.28 -10.06 13.78
C LYS A 172 7.84 -8.86 13.02
N VAL A 173 7.39 -7.65 13.39
CA VAL A 173 7.80 -6.40 12.70
C VAL A 173 9.29 -6.15 12.85
N ASP A 174 9.85 -6.31 14.07
CA ASP A 174 11.25 -5.98 14.33
C ASP A 174 12.19 -6.80 13.46
N ASN A 175 11.95 -8.10 13.36
CA ASN A 175 12.77 -8.99 12.56
C ASN A 175 12.63 -8.67 11.06
N GLU A 176 11.41 -8.55 10.55
CA GLU A 176 11.17 -8.30 9.13
C GLU A 176 11.65 -6.91 8.70
N HIS A 177 11.58 -5.91 9.59
CA HIS A 177 12.14 -4.59 9.35
C HIS A 177 13.66 -4.63 9.27
N ALA A 178 14.32 -5.20 10.28
CA ALA A 178 15.78 -5.30 10.32
C ALA A 178 16.33 -6.05 9.11
N GLU A 179 15.73 -7.21 8.79
CA GLU A 179 16.11 -8.00 7.62
C GLU A 179 15.86 -7.27 6.29
N ALA A 180 14.77 -6.50 6.15
CA ALA A 180 14.51 -5.74 4.93
C ALA A 180 15.55 -4.64 4.73
N VAL A 181 15.92 -3.93 5.80
CA VAL A 181 16.98 -2.89 5.78
C VAL A 181 18.34 -3.52 5.46
N GLU A 182 18.69 -4.64 6.09
CA GLU A 182 19.94 -5.38 5.79
C GLU A 182 20.00 -5.80 4.31
N ARG A 183 18.86 -6.16 3.71
CA ARG A 183 18.75 -6.50 2.29
C ARG A 183 18.62 -5.29 1.36
N GLY A 184 18.78 -4.06 1.88
CA GLY A 184 18.91 -2.83 1.10
C GLY A 184 17.66 -1.96 0.98
N ALA A 185 16.60 -2.22 1.76
CA ALA A 185 15.53 -1.23 1.93
C ALA A 185 16.05 -0.01 2.71
N LEU A 186 15.48 1.17 2.44
CA LEU A 186 15.76 2.35 3.25
C LEU A 186 14.84 2.36 4.47
N GLU A 187 15.38 2.72 5.65
CA GLU A 187 14.54 2.91 6.83
C GLU A 187 13.69 4.17 6.70
N GLY A 188 12.38 4.00 6.73
CA GLY A 188 11.43 5.11 6.78
C GLY A 188 11.11 5.52 8.22
N SER A 189 10.83 4.55 9.08
CA SER A 189 10.76 4.71 10.54
C SER A 189 10.95 3.39 11.26
N ALA A 190 11.64 3.44 12.40
CA ALA A 190 11.86 2.30 13.27
C ALA A 190 10.54 1.71 13.83
N PRO A 191 10.55 0.43 14.28
CA PRO A 191 9.37 -0.21 14.86
C PRO A 191 8.83 0.53 16.10
N VAL A 192 7.52 0.78 16.11
CA VAL A 192 6.78 1.42 17.20
C VAL A 192 5.47 0.68 17.49
N THR A 193 5.13 0.55 18.79
CA THR A 193 3.87 -0.07 19.20
C THR A 193 2.77 0.98 19.33
N LEU A 194 1.64 0.74 18.68
CA LEU A 194 0.44 1.59 18.70
C LEU A 194 -0.60 1.00 19.66
N GLY A 195 -0.52 1.40 20.91
CA GLY A 195 -1.38 0.91 21.98
C GLY A 195 -1.35 -0.63 22.07
N SER A 196 -2.51 -1.24 22.19
CA SER A 196 -2.66 -2.71 22.21
C SER A 196 -3.06 -3.31 20.83
N THR A 197 -3.02 -2.52 19.76
CA THR A 197 -3.62 -2.90 18.46
C THR A 197 -2.59 -3.43 17.47
N ALA A 198 -1.48 -2.73 17.33
CA ALA A 198 -0.47 -3.07 16.33
C ALA A 198 0.92 -2.62 16.74
N ARG A 199 1.95 -3.28 16.21
CA ARG A 199 3.32 -2.81 16.13
C ARG A 199 3.65 -2.59 14.67
N ILE A 200 4.17 -1.41 14.33
CA ILE A 200 4.41 -1.01 12.94
C ILE A 200 5.80 -0.42 12.75
N SER A 201 6.31 -0.50 11.55
CA SER A 201 7.46 0.26 11.07
C SER A 201 7.24 0.65 9.61
N PHE A 202 8.11 1.49 9.07
CA PHE A 202 8.10 1.80 7.66
C PHE A 202 9.48 1.60 7.05
N ILE A 203 9.49 1.06 5.84
CA ILE A 203 10.63 1.08 4.93
C ILE A 203 10.23 1.84 3.67
N THR A 204 11.22 2.27 2.88
CA THR A 204 10.97 2.81 1.56
C THR A 204 11.79 2.09 0.50
N ASP A 205 11.28 2.13 -0.73
CA ASP A 205 12.03 1.75 -1.91
C ASP A 205 13.07 2.83 -2.29
N PRO A 206 13.92 2.62 -3.31
CA PRO A 206 14.92 3.61 -3.75
C PRO A 206 14.35 4.96 -4.18
N ASP A 207 13.06 4.99 -4.59
CA ASP A 207 12.36 6.20 -5.01
C ASP A 207 11.51 6.82 -3.88
N ASN A 208 11.74 6.38 -2.63
CA ASN A 208 11.05 6.84 -1.42
C ASN A 208 9.54 6.55 -1.42
N ASN A 209 9.11 5.43 -2.02
CA ASN A 209 7.75 4.93 -1.86
C ASN A 209 7.63 4.11 -0.58
N TRP A 210 6.64 4.42 0.24
CA TRP A 210 6.50 3.91 1.59
C TRP A 210 5.83 2.54 1.64
N ILE A 211 6.40 1.62 2.42
CA ILE A 211 5.79 0.33 2.76
C ILE A 211 5.72 0.22 4.28
N GLU A 212 4.50 0.11 4.81
CA GLU A 212 4.25 -0.20 6.22
C GLU A 212 4.44 -1.69 6.45
N ILE A 213 5.31 -2.05 7.40
CA ILE A 213 5.41 -3.40 7.95
C ILE A 213 4.60 -3.42 9.23
N SER A 214 3.59 -4.28 9.33
CA SER A 214 2.61 -4.26 10.41
C SER A 214 2.42 -5.64 11.05
N GLN A 215 2.50 -5.68 12.36
CA GLN A 215 2.13 -6.83 13.21
C GLN A 215 0.86 -6.45 13.95
N ARG A 216 -0.28 -7.00 13.53
CA ARG A 216 -1.56 -6.73 14.21
C ARG A 216 -1.85 -7.84 15.21
N LYS A 217 -2.18 -7.45 16.46
CA LYS A 217 -2.52 -8.39 17.51
C LYS A 217 -3.65 -9.35 17.14
N SER A 218 -4.64 -8.86 16.38
CA SER A 218 -5.76 -9.68 15.88
C SER A 218 -5.34 -10.78 14.89
N LEU A 219 -4.15 -10.67 14.27
CA LEU A 219 -3.60 -11.67 13.35
C LEU A 219 -2.54 -12.55 14.02
N THR A 220 -1.74 -11.99 14.91
CA THR A 220 -0.54 -12.67 15.44
C THR A 220 -0.68 -13.10 16.90
N GLY A 221 -1.72 -12.63 17.60
CA GLY A 221 -1.96 -12.96 19.01
C GLY A 221 -1.18 -12.08 20.00
N ASP A 222 -0.02 -11.54 19.62
CA ASP A 222 0.80 -10.67 20.46
C ASP A 222 1.43 -9.50 19.66
N LEU A 223 2.14 -8.62 20.37
CA LEU A 223 2.89 -7.49 19.80
C LEU A 223 4.32 -7.45 20.35
N SER A 224 4.84 -8.57 20.88
CA SER A 224 6.21 -8.65 21.36
C SER A 224 7.21 -8.44 20.24
N ALA A 225 8.35 -7.83 20.55
CA ALA A 225 9.45 -7.64 19.60
C ALA A 225 10.21 -8.95 19.32
N GLU A 226 10.09 -9.94 20.24
CA GLU A 226 10.73 -11.25 20.16
C GLU A 226 9.77 -12.35 19.69
#